data_959f9c5a6865e330725d3448d11a1f26
#
_entry.id   959f9c5a6865e330725d3448d11a1f26
#
_cell.length_a   1.000
_cell.length_b   1.000
_cell.length_c   1.000
_cell.angle_alpha   90.00
_cell.angle_beta   90.00
_cell.angle_gamma   90.00
#
_symmetry.space_group_name_H-M   'P 1'
#
loop_
_entity.id
_entity.type
_entity.pdbx_description
1 polymer ?
#
loop_
_entity_poly.entity_id
_entity_poly.type
_entity_poly.pdbx_seq_one_letter_code
_entity_poly.pdbx_strand_id
1 'polypeptide(L)'
;MRVLSFGSLNIDYVYEVPRFVXXGETLSALSLXRFSGAKGLNQSVAXARAGLEVRHAGAVGRDGLFLLEELRAAGADTGYVEVLEDVSTGHAVIQRTPAGENCILLYGGANRRITREHIDRVLSDXGPGDDLVLQNEISELPYLAEQAKKRXXTVALNPSPMEEGLLSLLPSAGYLILNEIEASQLXRGLGKPVPEAGEALAEALAEALPSSAAIVLTLGPQGSLCAAGGRLIRQAAXPVRPVDTTAAGDAYTGFFLAGALSGRGVEWAMEYASAAAAIAVSRPGAAPSIPSREEVLAEMGG
;
A
#
# COMPACT_ATOMS: atom_id res chain seq x y z
N MET A 1 -10.03 8.99 -16.81
CA MET A 1 -9.01 8.29 -16.01
C MET A 1 -9.68 7.60 -14.82
N ARG A 2 -9.41 6.32 -14.67
CA ARG A 2 -9.94 5.55 -13.56
C ARG A 2 -8.79 4.92 -12.80
N VAL A 3 -8.93 4.82 -11.48
CA VAL A 3 -7.92 4.20 -10.64
C VAL A 3 -8.50 2.92 -10.05
N LEU A 4 -7.90 1.81 -10.40
CA LEU A 4 -8.27 0.49 -9.90
C LEU A 4 -7.20 0.04 -8.91
N SER A 5 -7.59 -0.19 -7.67
CA SER A 5 -6.70 -0.74 -6.66
C SER A 5 -7.09 -2.20 -6.46
N PHE A 6 -6.28 -3.11 -6.98
CA PHE A 6 -6.57 -4.54 -6.89
C PHE A 6 -5.70 -5.10 -5.78
N GLY A 7 -6.27 -5.20 -4.58
CA GLY A 7 -5.42 -5.48 -3.44
C GLY A 7 -6.11 -6.15 -2.27
N SER A 8 -5.29 -6.36 -1.27
CA SER A 8 -5.63 -7.12 -0.07
C SER A 8 -6.62 -6.40 0.83
N LEU A 9 -7.38 -7.21 1.56
CA LEU A 9 -8.36 -6.76 2.54
C LEU A 9 -8.21 -7.68 3.75
N ASN A 10 -7.87 -7.11 4.92
CA ASN A 10 -7.62 -7.91 6.11
C ASN A 10 -8.41 -7.42 7.30
N ILE A 11 -8.74 -8.35 8.17
CA ILE A 11 -9.20 -8.04 9.51
C ILE A 11 -8.00 -8.18 10.45
N ASP A 12 -7.72 -7.14 11.22
CA ASP A 12 -6.67 -7.21 12.24
C ASP A 12 -7.33 -7.52 13.57
N TYR A 13 -7.07 -8.71 14.12
CA TYR A 13 -7.54 -9.09 15.44
C TYR A 13 -6.43 -8.76 16.43
N VAL A 14 -6.62 -7.71 17.20
CA VAL A 14 -5.60 -7.21 18.12
C VAL A 14 -5.92 -7.67 19.53
N TYR A 15 -5.09 -8.57 20.04
CA TYR A 15 -5.20 -9.07 21.40
C TYR A 15 -4.23 -8.30 22.27
N GLU A 16 -4.76 -7.54 23.23
CA GLU A 16 -3.91 -6.91 24.23
C GLU A 16 -3.54 -7.97 25.23
N VAL A 17 -2.24 -8.17 25.43
CA VAL A 17 -1.74 -9.22 26.30
C VAL A 17 -0.79 -8.61 27.34
N PRO A 18 -0.68 -9.20 28.54
CA PRO A 18 0.30 -8.69 29.49
C PRO A 18 1.74 -8.96 29.04
N ARG A 19 1.94 -10.02 28.28
CA ARG A 19 3.21 -10.42 27.68
C ARG A 19 2.90 -11.41 26.56
N PHE A 20 3.87 -11.71 25.74
CA PHE A 20 3.64 -12.67 24.65
C PHE A 20 3.48 -14.08 25.23
N VAL A 21 2.55 -14.84 24.67
CA VAL A 21 2.34 -16.23 25.07
C VAL A 21 3.57 -17.05 24.63
N UNK A 22 3.93 -17.88 25.48
CA UNK A 22 5.08 -18.69 25.23
C UNK A 22 4.66 -20.03 24.71
N UNK A 23 5.45 -20.92 24.38
CA UNK A 23 5.22 -22.18 23.94
C UNK A 23 4.59 -22.96 25.00
N GLY A 24 3.69 -23.82 24.71
CA GLY A 24 2.99 -24.69 25.64
C GLY A 24 2.12 -24.02 26.70
N GLU A 25 2.04 -22.70 26.66
CA GLU A 25 1.30 -21.93 27.65
C GLU A 25 -0.09 -21.55 27.15
N THR A 26 -1.05 -21.44 28.09
CA THR A 26 -2.34 -20.80 27.80
C THR A 26 -2.39 -19.50 28.57
N LEU A 27 -2.55 -18.39 27.87
CA LEU A 27 -2.54 -17.06 28.47
C LEU A 27 -3.82 -16.35 28.09
N SER A 28 -4.48 -15.76 29.09
CA SER A 28 -5.69 -14.97 28.83
C SER A 28 -5.32 -13.58 28.37
N ALA A 29 -5.87 -13.17 27.23
CA ALA A 29 -5.70 -11.81 26.74
C ALA A 29 -6.53 -10.86 27.59
N LEU A 30 -6.11 -9.60 27.61
CA LEU A 30 -6.79 -8.55 28.37
C LEU A 30 -7.98 -7.99 27.61
N SER A 31 -7.89 -7.93 26.29
CA SER A 31 -8.97 -7.42 25.43
C SER A 31 -8.72 -7.87 24.01
N LEU A 32 -9.76 -7.71 23.24
CA LEU A 32 -9.71 -8.04 21.80
C LEU A 32 -10.47 -6.99 21.02
N UNK A 33 -9.83 -6.44 20.02
CA UNK A 33 -10.41 -5.56 19.15
C UNK A 33 -10.22 -6.03 17.79
N ARG A 34 -11.06 -5.53 16.94
CA ARG A 34 -11.06 -5.91 15.53
C ARG A 34 -10.99 -4.64 14.70
N PHE A 35 -10.02 -4.59 13.78
CA PHE A 35 -9.80 -3.40 12.96
C PHE A 35 -9.62 -3.80 11.51
N SER A 36 -9.83 -2.84 10.60
CA SER A 36 -9.48 -3.04 9.21
C SER A 36 -7.97 -2.93 9.02
N GLY A 37 -7.44 -3.67 8.06
CA GLY A 37 -6.01 -3.65 7.76
C GLY A 37 -5.71 -4.12 6.35
N ALA A 38 -4.45 -4.29 6.08
CA ALA A 38 -3.85 -4.70 4.81
C ALA A 38 -3.46 -3.50 3.95
N LYS A 39 -2.37 -3.69 3.23
CA LYS A 39 -1.84 -2.63 2.37
C LYS A 39 -2.84 -2.23 1.29
N GLY A 40 -3.53 -3.19 0.69
CA GLY A 40 -4.49 -2.88 -0.35
C GLY A 40 -5.62 -2.00 0.15
N LEU A 41 -6.20 -2.36 1.30
CA LEU A 41 -7.27 -1.56 1.89
C LEU A 41 -6.77 -0.16 2.25
N ASN A 42 -5.62 -0.10 2.92
CA ASN A 42 -5.08 1.18 3.38
C ASN A 42 -4.79 2.10 2.21
N GLN A 43 -4.21 1.58 1.14
CA GLN A 43 -3.88 2.41 -0.02
C GLN A 43 -5.13 2.87 -0.75
N SER A 44 -6.16 2.02 -0.82
CA SER A 44 -7.44 2.46 -1.41
C SER A 44 -8.08 3.57 -0.60
N VAL A 45 -8.06 3.45 0.73
CA VAL A 45 -8.56 4.52 1.58
C VAL A 45 -7.78 5.80 1.31
N ALA A 46 -6.47 5.72 1.26
CA ALA A 46 -5.65 6.87 0.97
C ALA A 46 -5.89 7.45 -0.43
N UNK A 47 -6.03 6.74 -1.40
CA UNK A 47 -6.24 7.09 -2.64
C UNK A 47 -7.41 7.82 -2.78
N ALA A 48 -8.59 7.28 -2.07
CA ALA A 48 -9.90 7.93 -2.14
C ALA A 48 -9.92 9.26 -1.36
N ARG A 49 -9.37 9.24 -0.14
CA ARG A 49 -9.34 10.46 0.66
C ARG A 49 -8.50 11.56 0.02
N ALA A 50 -7.52 11.17 -0.80
CA ALA A 50 -6.69 12.16 -1.50
C ALA A 50 -7.39 12.80 -2.69
N GLY A 51 -8.56 12.29 -3.07
CA GLY A 51 -9.36 12.92 -4.11
C GLY A 51 -9.54 12.14 -5.39
N LEU A 52 -9.01 10.93 -5.47
CA LEU A 52 -9.17 10.13 -6.67
C LEU A 52 -10.48 9.34 -6.66
N GLU A 53 -11.00 9.08 -7.84
CA GLU A 53 -12.10 8.12 -8.01
C GLU A 53 -11.49 6.72 -8.03
N VAL A 54 -11.66 5.99 -6.94
CA VAL A 54 -11.01 4.71 -6.73
C VAL A 54 -12.03 3.58 -6.75
N ARG A 55 -11.70 2.53 -7.45
CA ARG A 55 -12.43 1.27 -7.38
C ARG A 55 -11.50 0.23 -6.78
N HIS A 56 -11.95 -0.41 -5.71
CA HIS A 56 -11.16 -1.48 -5.09
C HIS A 56 -11.64 -2.81 -5.63
N ALA A 57 -10.72 -3.65 -6.07
CA ALA A 57 -10.99 -5.04 -6.44
C ALA A 57 -10.24 -5.94 -5.48
N GLY A 58 -10.84 -7.04 -5.12
CA GLY A 58 -10.26 -7.98 -4.18
C GLY A 58 -11.29 -8.99 -3.74
N ALA A 59 -11.04 -9.65 -2.61
CA ALA A 59 -11.97 -10.65 -2.11
C ALA A 59 -11.99 -10.67 -0.60
N VAL A 60 -13.18 -10.90 -0.05
CA VAL A 60 -13.39 -11.12 1.39
C VAL A 60 -14.26 -12.34 1.57
N GLY A 61 -14.26 -12.87 2.78
CA GLY A 61 -15.30 -13.79 3.21
C GLY A 61 -16.44 -13.01 3.82
N ARG A 62 -17.48 -13.70 4.27
CA ARG A 62 -18.62 -13.03 4.89
C ARG A 62 -18.24 -12.30 6.17
N ASP A 63 -17.18 -12.76 6.85
CA ASP A 63 -16.70 -12.12 8.06
C ASP A 63 -16.04 -10.76 7.79
N GLY A 64 -15.80 -10.41 6.53
CA GLY A 64 -15.13 -9.16 6.16
C GLY A 64 -16.03 -8.12 5.54
N LEU A 65 -17.36 -8.28 5.63
CA LEU A 65 -18.26 -7.30 5.00
C LEU A 65 -18.08 -5.90 5.57
N PHE A 66 -17.71 -5.77 6.84
CA PHE A 66 -17.52 -4.44 7.40
C PHE A 66 -16.34 -3.70 6.74
N LEU A 67 -15.39 -4.42 6.15
CA LEU A 67 -14.30 -3.78 5.41
C LEU A 67 -14.82 -3.03 4.19
N LEU A 68 -15.83 -3.59 3.53
CA LEU A 68 -16.44 -2.93 2.37
C LEU A 68 -17.13 -1.64 2.79
N GLU A 69 -17.78 -1.65 3.94
CA GLU A 69 -18.42 -0.44 4.45
C GLU A 69 -17.38 0.64 4.73
N GLU A 70 -16.23 0.27 5.28
CA GLU A 70 -15.17 1.24 5.54
C GLU A 70 -14.60 1.81 4.25
N LEU A 71 -14.42 0.98 3.24
CA LEU A 71 -13.96 1.45 1.94
C LEU A 71 -14.95 2.45 1.34
N ARG A 72 -16.24 2.13 1.38
CA ARG A 72 -17.27 3.03 0.86
C ARG A 72 -17.31 4.34 1.62
N ALA A 73 -17.16 4.28 2.94
CA ALA A 73 -17.14 5.50 3.76
C ALA A 73 -15.98 6.40 3.40
N ALA A 74 -14.86 5.82 2.95
CA ALA A 74 -13.71 6.60 2.51
C ALA A 74 -13.89 7.13 1.08
N GLY A 75 -14.90 6.65 0.35
CA GLY A 75 -15.16 7.09 -1.00
C GLY A 75 -14.79 6.11 -2.09
N ALA A 76 -14.38 4.90 -1.74
CA ALA A 76 -13.98 3.91 -2.73
C ALA A 76 -15.18 3.08 -3.16
N ASP A 77 -15.22 2.74 -4.45
CA ASP A 77 -16.25 1.85 -5.00
C ASP A 77 -15.83 0.40 -4.74
N THR A 78 -16.75 -0.42 -4.26
CA THR A 78 -16.45 -1.81 -3.92
C THR A 78 -17.15 -2.82 -4.82
N GLY A 79 -17.65 -2.38 -5.97
CA GLY A 79 -18.37 -3.28 -6.87
C GLY A 79 -17.54 -4.41 -7.44
N TYR A 80 -16.22 -4.29 -7.42
CA TYR A 80 -15.32 -5.33 -7.92
C TYR A 80 -14.79 -6.26 -6.82
N VAL A 81 -15.28 -6.13 -5.58
CA VAL A 81 -14.87 -7.02 -4.51
C VAL A 81 -15.81 -8.22 -4.49
N GLU A 82 -15.25 -9.43 -4.51
CA GLU A 82 -16.03 -10.66 -4.41
C GLU A 82 -16.20 -11.04 -2.94
N VAL A 83 -17.38 -11.50 -2.59
CA VAL A 83 -17.65 -12.08 -1.27
C VAL A 83 -17.72 -13.58 -1.43
N LEU A 84 -16.76 -14.29 -0.85
CA LEU A 84 -16.64 -15.75 -0.99
C LEU A 84 -17.33 -16.45 0.17
N GLU A 85 -18.11 -17.50 -0.15
CA GLU A 85 -18.98 -18.12 0.86
C GLU A 85 -18.23 -18.98 1.88
N ASP A 86 -17.22 -19.73 1.41
CA ASP A 86 -16.60 -20.75 2.25
C ASP A 86 -15.16 -20.42 2.60
N VAL A 87 -14.80 -19.15 2.60
CA VAL A 87 -13.44 -18.72 2.83
C VAL A 87 -13.46 -17.62 3.86
N SER A 88 -12.54 -17.68 4.83
CA SER A 88 -12.41 -16.56 5.75
C SER A 88 -11.66 -15.41 5.07
N THR A 89 -11.99 -14.19 5.46
CA THR A 89 -11.25 -13.02 5.04
C THR A 89 -9.80 -13.14 5.50
N GLY A 90 -8.88 -12.62 4.71
CA GLY A 90 -7.50 -12.50 5.15
C GLY A 90 -7.45 -11.80 6.49
N HIS A 91 -6.53 -12.22 7.37
CA HIS A 91 -6.53 -11.60 8.69
C HIS A 91 -5.17 -11.74 9.36
N ALA A 92 -4.97 -10.90 10.34
CA ALA A 92 -3.79 -10.93 11.19
C ALA A 92 -4.23 -11.14 12.62
N VAL A 93 -3.54 -12.04 13.30
CA VAL A 93 -3.70 -12.21 14.75
C VAL A 93 -2.51 -11.53 15.39
N ILE A 94 -2.78 -10.48 16.14
CA ILE A 94 -1.75 -9.60 16.66
C ILE A 94 -1.79 -9.63 18.17
N GLN A 95 -0.66 -9.97 18.81
CA GLN A 95 -0.48 -9.79 20.23
C GLN A 95 0.21 -8.46 20.45
N ARG A 96 -0.32 -7.64 21.36
CA ARG A 96 0.27 -6.34 21.67
C ARG A 96 0.42 -6.20 23.18
N THR A 97 1.63 -5.85 23.59
CA THR A 97 1.95 -5.70 25.02
C THR A 97 1.79 -4.24 25.45
N PRO A 98 1.72 -3.98 26.78
CA PRO A 98 1.65 -2.60 27.25
C PRO A 98 2.85 -1.76 26.84
N ALA A 99 4.00 -2.37 26.58
CA ALA A 99 5.18 -1.64 26.11
C ALA A 99 5.11 -1.27 24.62
N GLY A 100 4.04 -1.69 23.94
CA GLY A 100 3.88 -1.38 22.53
C GLY A 100 4.54 -2.36 21.58
N GLU A 101 5.12 -3.43 22.11
CA GLU A 101 5.67 -4.49 21.25
C GLU A 101 4.54 -5.33 20.68
N ASN A 102 4.75 -5.84 19.47
CA ASN A 102 3.76 -6.74 18.90
C ASN A 102 4.42 -7.92 18.21
N CYS A 103 3.66 -8.99 18.06
CA CYS A 103 4.00 -10.07 17.14
C CYS A 103 2.74 -10.43 16.37
N ILE A 104 2.94 -10.75 15.09
CA ILE A 104 1.85 -10.82 14.12
C ILE A 104 1.88 -12.15 13.40
N LEU A 105 0.73 -12.80 13.38
CA LEU A 105 0.53 -14.02 12.60
C LEU A 105 -0.46 -13.67 11.49
N LEU A 106 -0.04 -13.87 10.25
CA LEU A 106 -0.83 -13.47 9.09
C LEU A 106 -1.39 -14.69 8.38
N TYR A 107 -2.66 -14.63 8.01
CA TYR A 107 -3.31 -15.66 7.21
C TYR A 107 -3.93 -15.02 5.98
N GLY A 108 -3.57 -15.53 4.78
CA GLY A 108 -3.99 -14.92 3.54
C GLY A 108 -5.48 -14.98 3.25
N GLY A 109 -6.12 -16.09 3.57
CA GLY A 109 -7.56 -16.23 3.40
C GLY A 109 -8.02 -15.88 1.99
N ALA A 110 -9.09 -15.10 1.91
CA ALA A 110 -9.68 -14.74 0.62
C ALA A 110 -8.72 -13.99 -0.29
N ASN A 111 -7.71 -13.31 0.26
CA ASN A 111 -6.71 -12.63 -0.59
C ASN A 111 -5.98 -13.62 -1.49
N ARG A 112 -5.90 -14.87 -1.10
CA ARG A 112 -5.23 -15.90 -1.89
C ARG A 112 -6.18 -16.67 -2.79
N ARG A 113 -7.41 -16.20 -2.92
CA ARG A 113 -8.42 -16.81 -3.76
C ARG A 113 -8.82 -15.95 -4.94
N ILE A 114 -8.03 -14.94 -5.28
CA ILE A 114 -8.24 -14.18 -6.50
C ILE A 114 -8.00 -15.13 -7.68
N THR A 115 -8.94 -15.13 -8.64
CA THR A 115 -8.88 -16.03 -9.79
C THR A 115 -8.65 -15.23 -11.05
N ARG A 116 -8.18 -15.94 -12.08
CA ARG A 116 -8.01 -15.29 -13.40
C ARG A 116 -9.34 -14.82 -13.95
N GLU A 117 -10.41 -15.58 -13.69
CA GLU A 117 -11.75 -15.16 -14.12
C GLU A 117 -12.16 -13.85 -13.48
N HIS A 118 -11.88 -13.68 -12.18
CA HIS A 118 -12.16 -12.41 -11.49
C HIS A 118 -11.37 -11.27 -12.13
N ILE A 119 -10.07 -11.51 -12.36
CA ILE A 119 -9.20 -10.51 -12.97
C ILE A 119 -9.72 -10.12 -14.36
N ASP A 120 -10.05 -11.10 -15.18
CA ASP A 120 -10.54 -10.82 -16.54
C ASP A 120 -11.80 -9.98 -16.51
N ARG A 121 -12.72 -10.31 -15.60
CA ARG A 121 -13.99 -9.59 -15.49
C ARG A 121 -13.75 -8.13 -15.08
N VAL A 122 -12.88 -7.92 -14.10
CA VAL A 122 -12.58 -6.56 -13.63
C VAL A 122 -11.87 -5.75 -14.70
N LEU A 123 -10.87 -6.33 -15.36
CA LEU A 123 -10.08 -5.61 -16.34
C LEU A 123 -10.82 -5.41 -17.68
N SER A 124 -11.94 -6.10 -17.90
CA SER A 124 -12.70 -5.91 -19.13
C SER A 124 -13.18 -4.46 -19.27
N ASP A 125 -13.26 -3.76 -18.19
CA ASP A 125 -13.64 -2.35 -18.14
C ASP A 125 -12.45 -1.39 -18.15
N UNK A 126 -11.21 -1.72 -17.97
CA UNK A 126 -10.03 -0.99 -17.85
C UNK A 126 -9.36 -0.93 -19.15
N GLY A 127 -8.66 0.14 -19.48
CA GLY A 127 -7.94 0.31 -20.74
C GLY A 127 -6.96 1.46 -20.67
N PRO A 128 -6.48 1.95 -21.82
CA PRO A 128 -5.49 3.04 -21.83
C PRO A 128 -6.02 4.26 -21.10
N GLY A 129 -5.14 4.90 -20.34
CA GLY A 129 -5.51 6.04 -19.50
C GLY A 129 -5.96 5.67 -18.11
N ASP A 130 -6.15 4.38 -17.86
CA ASP A 130 -6.51 3.91 -16.53
C ASP A 130 -5.27 3.47 -15.78
N ASP A 131 -5.34 3.50 -14.46
CA ASP A 131 -4.21 3.19 -13.58
C ASP A 131 -4.55 2.03 -12.67
N LEU A 132 -3.59 1.13 -12.47
CA LEU A 132 -3.73 -0.04 -11.60
C LEU A 132 -2.72 0.06 -10.48
N VAL A 133 -3.20 -0.02 -9.25
CA VAL A 133 -2.34 0.04 -8.06
C VAL A 133 -2.24 -1.35 -7.47
N LEU A 134 -1.02 -1.82 -7.24
CA LEU A 134 -0.75 -3.18 -6.77
C LEU A 134 0.21 -3.19 -5.59
N GLN A 135 0.04 -4.19 -4.74
CA GLN A 135 0.99 -4.58 -3.69
C GLN A 135 1.27 -6.07 -3.91
N ASN A 136 1.89 -6.73 -2.92
CA ASN A 136 2.14 -8.17 -3.06
C ASN A 136 1.45 -8.97 -1.96
N GLU A 137 0.13 -8.87 -1.89
CA GLU A 137 -0.60 -9.60 -0.87
C GLU A 137 -1.78 -10.40 -1.42
N ILE A 138 -1.91 -10.49 -2.76
CA ILE A 138 -2.99 -11.27 -3.36
C ILE A 138 -2.43 -12.35 -4.30
N SER A 139 -3.27 -13.35 -4.60
CA SER A 139 -2.91 -14.39 -5.57
C SER A 139 -3.00 -13.85 -6.99
N GLU A 140 -2.37 -14.55 -7.92
CA GLU A 140 -2.42 -14.30 -9.36
C GLU A 140 -1.88 -12.93 -9.76
N LEU A 141 -0.95 -12.39 -8.98
CA LEU A 141 -0.39 -11.08 -9.26
C LEU A 141 0.33 -11.02 -10.61
N PRO A 142 1.14 -12.02 -10.99
CA PRO A 142 1.79 -11.98 -12.31
C PRO A 142 0.78 -11.96 -13.46
N TYR A 143 -0.30 -12.74 -13.36
CA TYR A 143 -1.33 -12.74 -14.39
C TYR A 143 -2.00 -11.37 -14.48
N LEU A 144 -2.30 -10.78 -13.33
CA LEU A 144 -2.93 -9.46 -13.27
C LEU A 144 -2.04 -8.40 -13.95
N ALA A 145 -0.74 -8.41 -13.62
CA ALA A 145 0.19 -7.45 -14.22
C ALA A 145 0.31 -7.64 -15.73
N GLU A 146 0.34 -8.89 -16.16
CA GLU A 146 0.42 -9.19 -17.59
C GLU A 146 -0.80 -8.69 -18.34
N GLN A 147 -1.99 -8.94 -17.77
CA GLN A 147 -3.23 -8.50 -18.42
C GLN A 147 -3.36 -6.97 -18.40
N ALA A 148 -2.91 -6.33 -17.33
CA ALA A 148 -2.91 -4.86 -17.28
C ALA A 148 -2.01 -4.28 -18.35
N LYS A 149 -0.84 -4.89 -18.56
CA LYS A 149 0.07 -4.44 -19.60
C LYS A 149 -0.57 -4.56 -20.98
N LYS A 150 -1.26 -5.66 -21.23
CA LYS A 150 -1.92 -5.88 -22.53
C LYS A 150 -2.99 -4.84 -22.80
N ARG A 151 -3.55 -4.33 -21.77
CA ARG A 151 -4.63 -3.35 -21.89
C ARG A 151 -4.17 -1.91 -21.80
N UNK A 152 -2.86 -1.67 -21.59
CA UNK A 152 -2.20 -0.43 -21.60
C UNK A 152 -2.59 0.42 -20.48
N UNK A 153 -2.74 -0.30 -19.32
CA UNK A 153 -2.92 0.32 -18.09
C UNK A 153 -1.61 0.67 -17.59
N THR A 154 -1.50 1.80 -16.82
CA THR A 154 -0.31 2.19 -16.08
C THR A 154 -0.32 1.49 -14.72
N VAL A 155 0.78 0.85 -14.36
CA VAL A 155 0.85 0.09 -13.11
C VAL A 155 1.69 0.84 -12.09
N ALA A 156 1.11 1.08 -10.91
CA ALA A 156 1.83 1.61 -9.75
C ALA A 156 2.02 0.46 -8.79
N LEU A 157 3.26 0.13 -8.49
CA LEU A 157 3.61 -1.03 -7.68
C LEU A 157 4.27 -0.63 -6.38
N ASN A 158 3.72 -1.10 -5.28
CA ASN A 158 4.37 -1.09 -3.98
C ASN A 158 4.84 -2.54 -3.74
N PRO A 159 6.15 -2.82 -3.85
CA PRO A 159 6.63 -4.21 -3.82
C PRO A 159 6.76 -4.72 -2.38
N SER A 160 5.64 -4.87 -1.72
CA SER A 160 5.63 -5.24 -0.31
C SER A 160 4.51 -6.23 -0.03
N PRO A 161 4.79 -7.31 0.71
CA PRO A 161 6.12 -7.77 1.10
C PRO A 161 6.95 -8.23 -0.10
N MET A 162 8.26 -8.03 -0.03
CA MET A 162 9.14 -8.38 -1.13
C MET A 162 9.33 -9.89 -1.21
N GLU A 163 9.13 -10.43 -2.40
CA GLU A 163 9.36 -11.83 -2.73
C GLU A 163 9.95 -11.91 -4.13
N GLU A 164 10.67 -13.00 -4.39
CA GLU A 164 11.35 -13.14 -5.66
C GLU A 164 10.41 -13.05 -6.87
N GLY A 165 9.19 -13.55 -6.72
CA GLY A 165 8.22 -13.49 -7.81
C GLY A 165 7.84 -12.10 -8.25
N LEU A 166 8.06 -11.08 -7.41
CA LEU A 166 7.78 -9.71 -7.77
C LEU A 166 8.70 -9.17 -8.85
N LEU A 167 9.88 -9.79 -9.03
CA LEU A 167 10.83 -9.29 -10.03
C LEU A 167 10.24 -9.29 -11.42
N SER A 168 9.35 -10.23 -11.72
CA SER A 168 8.73 -10.31 -13.04
C SER A 168 7.76 -9.17 -13.32
N LEU A 169 7.32 -8.45 -12.28
CA LEU A 169 6.39 -7.34 -12.44
C LEU A 169 7.10 -6.02 -12.74
N LEU A 170 8.40 -5.93 -12.48
CA LEU A 170 9.11 -4.66 -12.61
C LEU A 170 9.04 -4.05 -14.01
N PRO A 171 9.14 -4.85 -15.11
CA PRO A 171 9.04 -4.23 -16.43
C PRO A 171 7.69 -3.56 -16.70
N SER A 172 6.64 -3.91 -15.97
CA SER A 172 5.32 -3.32 -16.16
C SER A 172 5.11 -2.04 -15.37
N ALA A 173 6.01 -1.72 -14.43
CA ALA A 173 5.78 -0.63 -13.50
C ALA A 173 5.99 0.73 -14.16
N GLY A 174 4.98 1.61 -14.04
CA GLY A 174 5.14 3.02 -14.36
C GLY A 174 5.52 3.82 -13.13
N TYR A 175 5.14 3.33 -11.96
CA TYR A 175 5.56 3.89 -10.68
C TYR A 175 5.98 2.74 -9.78
N LEU A 176 7.09 2.93 -9.09
CA LEU A 176 7.54 2.01 -8.06
C LEU A 176 7.69 2.81 -6.78
N ILE A 177 6.90 2.49 -5.76
CA ILE A 177 6.87 3.25 -4.51
C ILE A 177 7.22 2.31 -3.36
N LEU A 178 8.30 2.62 -2.64
CA LEU A 178 8.82 1.69 -1.66
C LEU A 178 9.67 2.44 -0.63
N ASN A 179 9.96 1.75 0.48
CA ASN A 179 10.83 2.31 1.51
C ASN A 179 12.25 1.74 1.35
N GLU A 180 13.16 2.14 2.24
CA GLU A 180 14.56 1.72 2.15
C GLU A 180 14.72 0.23 2.32
N ILE A 181 13.94 -0.37 3.22
CA ILE A 181 14.06 -1.81 3.46
C ILE A 181 13.63 -2.57 2.21
N GLU A 182 12.50 -2.19 1.64
CA GLU A 182 11.99 -2.82 0.43
C GLU A 182 12.94 -2.60 -0.75
N ALA A 183 13.50 -1.39 -0.86
CA ALA A 183 14.45 -1.08 -1.92
C ALA A 183 15.70 -1.96 -1.82
N SER A 184 16.21 -2.12 -0.60
CA SER A 184 17.39 -2.98 -0.39
C SER A 184 17.08 -4.42 -0.73
N GLN A 185 15.90 -4.91 -0.35
CA GLN A 185 15.49 -6.27 -0.68
C GLN A 185 15.35 -6.44 -2.18
N LEU A 186 14.86 -5.46 -2.86
CA LEU A 186 14.72 -5.51 -4.30
C LEU A 186 16.09 -5.52 -5.01
N UNK A 187 16.86 -4.68 -4.62
CA UNK A 187 18.09 -4.60 -5.08
C UNK A 187 18.79 -5.83 -4.95
N ARG A 188 18.65 -6.57 -3.79
CA ARG A 188 19.28 -7.86 -3.50
C ARG A 188 18.68 -8.96 -4.37
N GLY A 189 17.38 -8.95 -4.50
CA GLY A 189 16.72 -9.93 -5.35
C GLY A 189 17.13 -9.87 -6.80
N LEU A 190 17.54 -8.71 -7.27
CA LEU A 190 18.04 -8.54 -8.62
C LEU A 190 19.49 -9.00 -8.78
N GLY A 191 20.12 -9.46 -7.71
CA GLY A 191 21.49 -9.91 -7.74
C GLY A 191 22.50 -8.78 -7.86
N LYS A 192 22.12 -7.59 -7.43
CA LYS A 192 22.97 -6.41 -7.56
C LYS A 192 23.46 -5.96 -6.18
N PRO A 193 24.63 -5.30 -6.14
CA PRO A 193 25.07 -4.71 -4.88
C PRO A 193 24.04 -3.73 -4.33
N VAL A 194 23.92 -3.69 -3.01
CA VAL A 194 22.95 -2.83 -2.35
C VAL A 194 23.66 -1.58 -1.85
N PRO A 195 23.38 -0.41 -2.45
CA PRO A 195 24.00 0.83 -1.95
C PRO A 195 23.47 1.20 -0.57
N GLU A 196 24.28 1.93 0.18
CA GLU A 196 23.86 2.37 1.52
C GLU A 196 23.05 3.67 1.48
N ALA A 197 23.44 4.57 0.57
CA ALA A 197 22.77 5.87 0.52
C ALA A 197 21.47 5.80 -0.26
N GLY A 198 20.47 6.53 0.20
CA GLY A 198 19.17 6.53 -0.45
C GLY A 198 19.22 6.95 -1.91
N GLU A 199 20.03 7.97 -2.23
CA GLU A 199 20.15 8.41 -3.61
C GLU A 199 20.70 7.30 -4.51
N ALA A 200 21.72 6.61 -4.03
CA ALA A 200 22.30 5.52 -4.82
C ALA A 200 21.33 4.36 -4.95
N LEU A 201 20.53 4.10 -3.92
CA LEU A 201 19.47 3.08 -4.01
C LEU A 201 18.47 3.44 -5.11
N ALA A 202 18.01 4.69 -5.13
CA ALA A 202 17.05 5.12 -6.13
C ALA A 202 17.63 5.01 -7.53
N GLU A 203 18.90 5.40 -7.70
CA GLU A 203 19.55 5.32 -8.99
C GLU A 203 19.72 3.88 -9.45
N ALA A 204 20.09 2.99 -8.53
CA ALA A 204 20.26 1.57 -8.87
C ALA A 204 18.94 0.95 -9.32
N LEU A 205 17.86 1.32 -8.66
CA LEU A 205 16.53 0.83 -9.05
C LEU A 205 16.13 1.40 -10.41
N ALA A 206 16.44 2.67 -10.65
CA ALA A 206 16.09 3.29 -11.93
C ALA A 206 16.74 2.56 -13.10
N GLU A 207 17.94 2.01 -12.92
CA GLU A 207 18.59 1.25 -13.98
C GLU A 207 17.88 -0.07 -14.26
N ALA A 208 17.14 -0.59 -13.30
CA ALA A 208 16.49 -1.89 -13.42
C ALA A 208 15.07 -1.81 -13.99
N LEU A 209 14.48 -0.62 -14.06
CA LEU A 209 13.12 -0.41 -14.51
C LEU A 209 13.08 0.27 -15.87
N PRO A 210 11.93 0.28 -16.55
CA PRO A 210 11.80 1.03 -17.80
C PRO A 210 12.18 2.50 -17.59
N SER A 211 12.79 3.10 -18.60
CA SER A 211 13.27 4.49 -18.49
C SER A 211 12.15 5.49 -18.21
N SER A 212 10.92 5.12 -18.54
CA SER A 212 9.77 5.98 -18.27
C SER A 212 9.21 5.85 -16.87
N ALA A 213 9.70 4.88 -16.08
CA ALA A 213 9.17 4.66 -14.73
C ALA A 213 9.66 5.71 -13.76
N ALA A 214 8.82 6.04 -12.79
CA ALA A 214 9.18 6.89 -11.66
C ALA A 214 9.39 6.02 -10.43
N ILE A 215 10.52 6.19 -9.76
CA ILE A 215 10.83 5.46 -8.54
C ILE A 215 10.73 6.43 -7.37
N VAL A 216 9.87 6.11 -6.42
CA VAL A 216 9.65 6.95 -5.24
C VAL A 216 10.11 6.18 -4.02
N LEU A 217 11.15 6.69 -3.38
CA LEU A 217 11.80 6.04 -2.24
C LEU A 217 11.51 6.83 -0.99
N THR A 218 10.81 6.23 -0.03
CA THR A 218 10.54 6.91 1.24
C THR A 218 11.64 6.58 2.23
N LEU A 219 12.01 7.58 3.03
CA LEU A 219 13.17 7.52 3.92
C LEU A 219 12.78 7.86 5.36
N GLY A 220 11.52 7.70 5.72
CA GLY A 220 11.04 8.01 7.06
C GLY A 220 11.28 9.46 7.42
N PRO A 221 11.88 9.74 8.58
CA PRO A 221 12.09 11.13 9.00
C PRO A 221 12.99 11.92 8.06
N GLN A 222 13.72 11.26 7.17
CA GLN A 222 14.63 11.95 6.26
C GLN A 222 13.95 12.33 4.94
N GLY A 223 12.65 12.09 4.83
CA GLY A 223 11.91 12.55 3.67
C GLY A 223 11.76 11.51 2.59
N SER A 224 11.84 11.93 1.34
CA SER A 224 11.66 11.03 0.20
C SER A 224 12.44 11.51 -1.00
N LEU A 225 12.67 10.58 -1.93
CA LEU A 225 13.38 10.83 -3.18
C LEU A 225 12.52 10.30 -4.33
N CYS A 226 12.59 10.98 -5.46
CA CYS A 226 11.98 10.45 -6.68
C CYS A 226 12.98 10.52 -7.82
N ALA A 227 13.24 9.37 -8.44
CA ALA A 227 14.04 9.30 -9.65
C ALA A 227 13.09 9.12 -10.83
N ALA A 228 13.05 10.10 -11.72
CA ALA A 228 12.16 10.09 -12.87
C ALA A 228 12.75 10.92 -13.99
N GLY A 229 12.78 10.34 -15.19
CA GLY A 229 13.22 11.06 -16.38
C GLY A 229 14.64 11.58 -16.29
N GLY A 230 15.52 10.86 -15.63
CA GLY A 230 16.90 11.28 -15.46
C GLY A 230 17.11 12.32 -14.37
N ARG A 231 16.05 12.71 -13.66
CA ARG A 231 16.12 13.68 -12.57
C ARG A 231 16.01 12.98 -11.23
N LEU A 232 16.64 13.54 -10.22
CA LEU A 232 16.50 13.08 -8.85
C LEU A 232 15.93 14.24 -8.04
N ILE A 233 14.75 14.03 -7.49
CA ILE A 233 13.99 15.06 -6.78
C ILE A 233 13.91 14.68 -5.32
N ARG A 234 14.16 15.64 -4.41
CA ARG A 234 14.12 15.41 -2.98
C ARG A 234 12.98 16.18 -2.34
N GLN A 235 12.40 15.58 -1.31
CA GLN A 235 11.36 16.23 -0.51
C GLN A 235 11.65 15.97 0.96
N ALA A 236 11.78 17.02 1.74
CA ALA A 236 11.95 16.88 3.18
C ALA A 236 10.68 16.36 3.83
N ALA A 237 10.85 15.60 4.93
CA ALA A 237 9.71 15.15 5.70
C ALA A 237 9.13 16.32 6.49
N UNK A 238 7.96 16.32 6.56
CA UNK A 238 7.33 17.19 7.32
C UNK A 238 7.61 16.88 8.67
N PRO A 239 7.98 17.85 9.60
CA PRO A 239 8.24 17.53 11.01
C PRO A 239 7.00 17.05 11.73
N VAL A 240 7.18 16.01 12.53
CA VAL A 240 6.04 15.42 13.24
C VAL A 240 6.53 14.66 14.46
N ARG A 241 5.67 14.59 15.48
CA ARG A 241 5.90 13.75 16.64
C ARG A 241 5.23 12.41 16.41
N PRO A 242 5.99 11.34 16.20
CA PRO A 242 5.38 10.08 15.82
C PRO A 242 4.62 9.42 16.96
N VAL A 243 3.41 8.96 16.64
CA VAL A 243 2.57 8.19 17.54
C VAL A 243 2.47 6.74 17.06
N ASP A 244 2.25 6.57 15.76
CA ASP A 244 2.05 5.25 15.18
C ASP A 244 2.41 5.32 13.69
N THR A 245 3.40 4.53 13.27
CA THR A 245 3.85 4.56 11.88
C THR A 245 3.13 3.57 10.97
N THR A 246 2.09 2.92 11.46
CA THR A 246 1.48 1.77 10.79
C THR A 246 1.06 2.08 9.36
N ALA A 247 0.38 3.20 9.13
CA ALA A 247 -0.16 3.50 7.81
C ALA A 247 0.62 4.58 7.06
N ALA A 248 1.81 4.95 7.54
CA ALA A 248 2.53 6.07 6.94
C ALA A 248 2.88 5.82 5.47
N GLY A 249 3.38 4.64 5.17
CA GLY A 249 3.75 4.30 3.80
C GLY A 249 2.54 4.22 2.87
N ASP A 250 1.44 3.69 3.39
CA ASP A 250 0.21 3.59 2.59
C ASP A 250 -0.40 4.97 2.34
N ALA A 251 -0.36 5.85 3.34
CA ALA A 251 -0.81 7.23 3.17
C ALA A 251 0.06 7.96 2.15
N TYR A 252 1.37 7.80 2.26
CA TYR A 252 2.28 8.41 1.30
C TYR A 252 1.94 7.94 -0.11
N THR A 253 1.80 6.62 -0.29
CA THR A 253 1.55 6.04 -1.61
C THR A 253 0.27 6.61 -2.22
N GLY A 254 -0.82 6.61 -1.45
CA GLY A 254 -2.10 7.08 -1.99
C GLY A 254 -2.08 8.56 -2.35
N PHE A 255 -1.52 9.39 -1.49
CA PHE A 255 -1.49 10.83 -1.74
C PHE A 255 -0.49 11.17 -2.85
N PHE A 256 0.65 10.46 -2.92
CA PHE A 256 1.57 10.68 -4.03
C PHE A 256 0.89 10.38 -5.37
N LEU A 257 0.23 9.24 -5.45
CA LEU A 257 -0.42 8.87 -6.72
C LEU A 257 -1.53 9.85 -7.06
N ALA A 258 -2.27 10.34 -6.06
CA ALA A 258 -3.31 11.33 -6.34
C ALA A 258 -2.72 12.58 -6.99
N GLY A 259 -1.60 13.06 -6.47
CA GLY A 259 -0.96 14.24 -7.07
C GLY A 259 -0.41 13.96 -8.45
N ALA A 260 0.33 12.86 -8.58
CA ALA A 260 0.99 12.52 -9.83
C ALA A 260 -0.02 12.23 -10.95
N LEU A 261 -1.05 11.46 -10.63
CA LEU A 261 -2.03 11.06 -11.65
C LEU A 261 -3.00 12.20 -11.99
N SER A 262 -3.08 13.23 -11.14
CA SER A 262 -3.91 14.40 -11.43
C SER A 262 -3.17 15.48 -12.22
N GLY A 263 -1.93 15.22 -12.60
CA GLY A 263 -1.19 16.14 -13.42
C GLY A 263 -0.58 17.32 -12.68
N ARG A 264 -0.47 17.23 -11.34
CA ARG A 264 0.09 18.33 -10.54
C ARG A 264 1.62 18.33 -10.55
N GLY A 265 2.25 17.29 -11.09
CA GLY A 265 3.70 17.19 -11.13
C GLY A 265 4.27 16.46 -9.94
N VAL A 266 5.48 15.93 -10.12
CA VAL A 266 6.12 15.08 -9.11
C VAL A 266 6.43 15.86 -7.83
N GLU A 267 6.93 17.08 -7.96
CA GLU A 267 7.28 17.88 -6.79
C GLU A 267 6.06 18.14 -5.90
N TRP A 268 4.96 18.54 -6.51
CA TRP A 268 3.74 18.76 -5.74
C TRP A 268 3.22 17.46 -5.13
N ALA A 269 3.28 16.38 -5.89
CA ALA A 269 2.82 15.08 -5.40
C ALA A 269 3.63 14.62 -4.20
N MET A 270 4.94 14.84 -4.21
CA MET A 270 5.78 14.46 -3.07
C MET A 270 5.47 15.31 -1.84
N GLU A 271 5.22 16.60 -2.03
CA GLU A 271 4.85 17.46 -0.91
C GLU A 271 3.51 17.03 -0.32
N TYR A 272 2.54 16.75 -1.20
CA TYR A 272 1.21 16.29 -0.80
C TYR A 272 1.31 15.00 0.02
N ALA A 273 2.12 14.07 -0.49
CA ALA A 273 2.33 12.78 0.17
C ALA A 273 3.06 12.92 1.50
N SER A 274 4.06 13.78 1.56
CA SER A 274 4.81 13.98 2.80
C SER A 274 3.93 14.58 3.89
N ALA A 275 3.08 15.54 3.53
CA ALA A 275 2.15 16.13 4.50
C ALA A 275 1.16 15.08 4.98
N ALA A 276 0.64 14.24 4.08
CA ALA A 276 -0.30 13.20 4.47
C ALA A 276 0.35 12.18 5.39
N ALA A 277 1.58 11.77 5.07
CA ALA A 277 2.27 10.79 5.90
C ALA A 277 2.55 11.34 7.31
N ALA A 278 2.90 12.61 7.40
CA ALA A 278 3.15 13.24 8.70
C ALA A 278 1.90 13.24 9.57
N ILE A 279 0.75 13.56 8.97
CA ILE A 279 -0.50 13.53 9.72
C ILE A 279 -0.82 12.10 10.17
N ALA A 280 -0.67 11.13 9.28
CA ALA A 280 -0.96 9.73 9.61
C ALA A 280 -0.09 9.25 10.77
N VAL A 281 1.20 9.58 10.75
CA VAL A 281 2.13 9.16 11.80
C VAL A 281 1.77 9.77 13.15
N SER A 282 1.12 10.92 13.16
CA SER A 282 0.75 11.61 14.39
C SER A 282 -0.51 11.05 15.04
N ARG A 283 -1.14 10.04 14.44
CA ARG A 283 -2.41 9.47 14.92
C ARG A 283 -2.29 7.97 15.08
N PRO A 284 -3.07 7.36 15.99
CA PRO A 284 -3.04 5.90 16.12
C PRO A 284 -3.84 5.21 15.02
N GLY A 285 -3.44 3.98 14.72
CA GLY A 285 -4.19 3.10 13.84
C GLY A 285 -3.72 3.14 12.40
N ALA A 286 -4.34 2.27 11.61
CA ALA A 286 -4.05 2.16 10.18
C ALA A 286 -4.97 3.11 9.39
N ALA A 287 -6.04 2.57 8.79
CA ALA A 287 -6.93 3.40 7.98
C ALA A 287 -7.47 4.63 8.70
N PRO A 288 -7.85 4.54 9.99
CA PRO A 288 -8.34 5.76 10.66
C PRO A 288 -7.33 6.88 10.76
N SER A 289 -6.04 6.58 10.71
CA SER A 289 -5.00 7.62 10.81
C SER A 289 -4.84 8.41 9.52
N ILE A 290 -5.29 7.88 8.40
CA ILE A 290 -5.08 8.50 7.09
C ILE A 290 -5.93 9.77 7.00
N PRO A 291 -5.31 10.92 6.66
CA PRO A 291 -6.04 12.18 6.68
C PRO A 291 -6.96 12.37 5.49
N SER A 292 -7.82 13.36 5.59
CA SER A 292 -8.62 13.81 4.46
C SER A 292 -7.80 14.73 3.56
N ARG A 293 -8.28 14.93 2.33
CA ARG A 293 -7.68 15.87 1.40
C ARG A 293 -7.60 17.26 2.00
N GLU A 294 -8.68 17.69 2.63
CA GLU A 294 -8.76 19.04 3.20
C GLU A 294 -7.73 19.23 4.31
N GLU A 295 -7.55 18.22 5.16
CA GLU A 295 -6.53 18.31 6.21
C GLU A 295 -5.14 18.47 5.62
N VAL A 296 -4.84 17.72 4.57
CA VAL A 296 -3.51 17.75 3.98
C VAL A 296 -3.27 19.07 3.28
N LEU A 297 -4.26 19.56 2.52
CA LEU A 297 -4.09 20.84 1.83
C LEU A 297 -3.92 22.00 2.81
N ALA A 298 -4.63 21.96 3.94
CA ALA A 298 -4.46 22.96 4.98
C ALA A 298 -3.05 22.94 5.54
N GLU A 299 -2.50 21.75 5.74
CA GLU A 299 -1.14 21.60 6.26
C GLU A 299 -0.11 22.18 5.28
N MET A 300 -0.34 22.00 3.97
CA MET A 300 0.57 22.49 2.95
C MET A 300 0.51 24.02 2.81
N GLY A 301 -0.66 24.59 3.06
CA GLY A 301 -0.84 26.05 2.95
C GLY A 301 -0.50 26.82 4.20
N GLY A 302 -0.19 26.15 5.31
CA GLY A 302 0.12 26.78 6.58
C GLY A 302 1.54 27.27 6.73
#